data_7cfc07a8f8f87829aefd4659c0d2b4bf
#
_entry.id   7cfc07a8f8f87829aefd4659c0d2b4bf
#
_cell.length_a   1.000
_cell.length_b   1.000
_cell.length_c   1.000
_cell.angle_alpha   90.00
_cell.angle_beta   90.00
_cell.angle_gamma   90.00
#
_symmetry.space_group_name_H-M   'P 1'
#
loop_
_entity.id
_entity.type
_entity.pdbx_description
1 polymer ?
#
loop_
_entity_poly.entity_id
_entity_poly.type
_entity_poly.pdbx_seq_one_letter_code
_entity_poly.pdbx_strand_id
1 'polypeptide(L)'
;MRKQVNKGYNKKIETEDQALPGETFISSLEVDHIVSMDKIASMDGFGDLTKKQQLELLNNPENFTGLSKSANTSKQSKSYEKWTHYKKGTPDEIEVSPDFRSKMITREKQLERILQKQIEDFNKE
;
A
#
# COMPACT_ATOMS: atom_id res chain seq x y z
N MET A 1 -9.83 -0.93 -9.50
CA MET A 1 -8.53 -0.77 -8.80
C MET A 1 -7.41 -1.59 -9.44
N ARG A 2 -7.63 -2.87 -9.64
CA ARG A 2 -6.61 -3.74 -10.23
C ARG A 2 -6.17 -3.28 -11.63
N LYS A 3 -7.09 -2.76 -12.44
CA LYS A 3 -6.76 -2.20 -13.76
C LYS A 3 -5.83 -1.00 -13.66
N GLN A 4 -6.06 -0.13 -12.67
CA GLN A 4 -5.24 1.07 -12.49
C GLN A 4 -3.81 0.73 -12.08
N VAL A 5 -3.63 -0.18 -11.11
CA VAL A 5 -2.29 -0.54 -10.63
C VAL A 5 -1.50 -1.32 -11.68
N ASN A 6 -2.18 -1.95 -12.62
CA ASN A 6 -1.55 -2.71 -13.71
C ASN A 6 -1.46 -1.93 -15.02
N LYS A 7 -1.82 -0.63 -15.03
CA LYS A 7 -1.73 0.19 -16.23
C LYS A 7 -0.29 0.24 -16.73
N GLY A 8 -0.10 -0.12 -17.99
CA GLY A 8 1.23 -0.19 -18.61
C GLY A 8 2.02 -1.46 -18.29
N TYR A 9 1.49 -2.33 -17.45
CA TYR A 9 2.12 -3.59 -17.12
C TYR A 9 1.78 -4.66 -18.15
N ASN A 10 2.79 -5.39 -18.62
CA ASN A 10 2.59 -6.53 -19.53
C ASN A 10 2.96 -7.83 -18.79
N LYS A 11 1.95 -8.60 -18.40
CA LYS A 11 2.14 -9.84 -17.65
C LYS A 11 2.83 -10.97 -18.41
N LYS A 12 3.10 -10.79 -19.71
CA LYS A 12 3.84 -11.76 -20.53
C LYS A 12 5.34 -11.50 -20.49
N ILE A 13 5.77 -10.38 -19.90
CA ILE A 13 7.17 -10.00 -19.80
C ILE A 13 7.60 -10.09 -18.34
N GLU A 14 8.72 -10.74 -18.09
CA GLU A 14 9.33 -10.78 -16.77
C GLU A 14 9.69 -9.37 -16.33
N THR A 15 9.25 -8.97 -15.15
CA THR A 15 9.41 -7.61 -14.63
C THR A 15 10.20 -7.63 -13.34
N GLU A 16 11.13 -6.70 -13.18
CA GLU A 16 11.85 -6.54 -11.91
C GLU A 16 10.90 -6.07 -10.82
N ASP A 17 11.04 -6.67 -9.64
CA ASP A 17 10.25 -6.29 -8.47
C ASP A 17 10.83 -4.99 -7.91
N GLN A 18 10.05 -3.91 -7.91
CA GLN A 18 10.51 -2.61 -7.45
C GLN A 18 10.81 -2.57 -5.95
N ALA A 19 10.17 -3.45 -5.17
CA ALA A 19 10.34 -3.50 -3.72
C ALA A 19 11.40 -4.51 -3.28
N LEU A 20 11.60 -5.59 -4.05
CA LEU A 20 12.47 -6.71 -3.70
C LEU A 20 13.63 -6.81 -4.70
N PRO A 21 14.78 -6.15 -4.41
CA PRO A 21 15.90 -6.15 -5.34
C PRO A 21 16.38 -7.56 -5.71
N GLY A 22 16.60 -7.79 -6.98
CA GLY A 22 17.05 -9.08 -7.50
C GLY A 22 15.93 -10.06 -7.82
N GLU A 23 14.70 -9.77 -7.41
CA GLU A 23 13.55 -10.61 -7.74
C GLU A 23 12.86 -10.11 -9.00
N THR A 24 12.25 -11.04 -9.73
CA THR A 24 11.44 -10.74 -10.91
C THR A 24 10.11 -11.49 -10.79
N PHE A 25 9.13 -11.05 -11.55
CA PHE A 25 7.82 -11.69 -11.58
C PHE A 25 7.16 -11.54 -12.95
N ILE A 26 6.22 -12.42 -13.28
CA ILE A 26 5.48 -12.39 -14.54
C ILE A 26 3.96 -12.31 -14.34
N SER A 27 3.51 -12.43 -13.10
CA SER A 27 2.08 -12.30 -12.77
C SER A 27 1.68 -10.82 -12.67
N SER A 28 0.37 -10.55 -12.72
CA SER A 28 -0.12 -9.19 -12.53
C SER A 28 0.17 -8.68 -11.11
N LEU A 29 0.19 -7.35 -10.96
CA LEU A 29 0.39 -6.72 -9.67
C LEU A 29 -0.84 -6.91 -8.76
N GLU A 30 -0.57 -7.05 -7.47
CA GLU A 30 -1.60 -7.06 -6.44
C GLU A 30 -1.84 -5.64 -5.95
N VAL A 31 -3.08 -5.37 -5.52
CA VAL A 31 -3.44 -4.06 -4.96
C VAL A 31 -3.03 -3.99 -3.49
N ASP A 32 -2.28 -2.96 -3.13
CA ASP A 32 -1.87 -2.71 -1.75
C ASP A 32 -2.41 -1.37 -1.27
N HIS A 33 -2.95 -1.34 -0.06
CA HIS A 33 -3.29 -0.10 0.63
C HIS A 33 -2.00 0.50 1.17
N ILE A 34 -1.63 1.70 0.73
CA ILE A 34 -0.40 2.37 1.19
C ILE A 34 -0.50 2.64 2.69
N VAL A 35 -1.57 3.32 3.12
CA VAL A 35 -1.96 3.41 4.54
C VAL A 35 -2.91 2.24 4.78
N SER A 36 -2.58 1.35 5.70
CA SER A 36 -3.36 0.14 5.92
C SER A 36 -4.79 0.44 6.37
N MET A 37 -5.72 -0.48 6.08
CA MET A 37 -7.11 -0.35 6.54
C MET A 37 -7.20 -0.28 8.06
N ASP A 38 -6.35 -1.02 8.77
CA ASP A 38 -6.30 -0.98 10.24
C ASP A 38 -5.92 0.40 10.74
N LYS A 39 -4.94 1.02 10.10
CA LYS A 39 -4.51 2.38 10.45
C LYS A 39 -5.63 3.39 10.20
N ILE A 40 -6.28 3.30 9.04
CA ILE A 40 -7.38 4.20 8.67
C ILE A 40 -8.52 4.08 9.68
N ALA A 41 -8.89 2.86 10.05
CA ALA A 41 -9.96 2.61 11.01
C ALA A 41 -9.65 3.15 12.41
N SER A 42 -8.38 3.38 12.71
CA SER A 42 -7.94 3.94 14.00
C SER A 42 -7.82 5.47 13.99
N MET A 43 -8.01 6.12 12.85
CA MET A 43 -7.89 7.57 12.73
C MET A 43 -9.02 8.29 13.47
N ASP A 44 -8.72 9.49 13.97
CA ASP A 44 -9.69 10.30 14.71
C ASP A 44 -10.91 10.60 13.86
N GLY A 45 -12.09 10.30 14.40
CA GLY A 45 -13.37 10.57 13.75
C GLY A 45 -13.84 9.51 12.78
N PHE A 46 -13.03 8.48 12.50
CA PHE A 46 -13.45 7.40 11.60
C PHE A 46 -14.72 6.70 12.10
N GLY A 47 -14.77 6.41 13.40
CA GLY A 47 -15.93 5.73 14.01
C GLY A 47 -17.21 6.53 13.96
N ASP A 48 -17.15 7.84 13.76
CA ASP A 48 -18.30 8.72 13.66
C ASP A 48 -18.88 8.80 12.24
N LEU A 49 -18.16 8.24 11.25
CA LEU A 49 -18.61 8.25 9.87
C LEU A 49 -19.72 7.22 9.63
N THR A 50 -20.58 7.51 8.65
CA THR A 50 -21.54 6.51 8.19
C THR A 50 -20.77 5.35 7.52
N LYS A 51 -21.39 4.20 7.41
CA LYS A 51 -20.77 3.06 6.74
C LYS A 51 -20.40 3.39 5.30
N LYS A 52 -21.23 4.14 4.59
CA LYS A 52 -20.95 4.59 3.22
C LYS A 52 -19.71 5.45 3.18
N GLN A 53 -19.57 6.42 4.10
CA GLN A 53 -18.41 7.30 4.19
C GLN A 53 -17.14 6.51 4.53
N GLN A 54 -17.25 5.54 5.45
CA GLN A 54 -16.13 4.67 5.80
C GLN A 54 -15.62 3.90 4.56
N LEU A 55 -16.55 3.35 3.77
CA LEU A 55 -16.20 2.62 2.56
C LEU A 55 -15.55 3.52 1.50
N GLU A 56 -16.07 4.73 1.33
CA GLU A 56 -15.47 5.69 0.39
C GLU A 56 -14.04 6.04 0.80
N LEU A 57 -13.82 6.23 2.10
CA LEU A 57 -12.50 6.51 2.64
C LEU A 57 -11.54 5.34 2.40
N LEU A 58 -11.96 4.12 2.74
CA LEU A 58 -11.14 2.92 2.58
C LEU A 58 -10.83 2.63 1.12
N ASN A 59 -11.68 3.07 0.20
CA ASN A 59 -11.52 2.86 -1.24
C ASN A 59 -10.97 4.10 -1.97
N ASN A 60 -10.43 5.07 -1.25
CA ASN A 60 -9.81 6.24 -1.88
C ASN A 60 -8.71 5.78 -2.84
N PRO A 61 -8.86 6.06 -4.16
CA PRO A 61 -7.90 5.55 -5.16
C PRO A 61 -6.48 6.07 -4.99
N GLU A 62 -6.27 7.19 -4.31
CA GLU A 62 -4.94 7.72 -4.04
C GLU A 62 -4.16 6.83 -3.08
N ASN A 63 -4.86 6.02 -2.28
CA ASN A 63 -4.24 5.16 -1.26
C ASN A 63 -3.88 3.76 -1.78
N PHE A 64 -3.85 3.56 -3.10
CA PHE A 64 -3.53 2.25 -3.66
C PHE A 64 -2.25 2.30 -4.47
N THR A 65 -1.50 1.21 -4.40
CA THR A 65 -0.34 0.97 -5.27
C THR A 65 -0.31 -0.49 -5.67
N GLY A 66 0.47 -0.83 -6.69
CA GLY A 66 0.64 -2.20 -7.12
C GLY A 66 1.93 -2.77 -6.54
N LEU A 67 1.85 -3.98 -5.99
CA LEU A 67 3.01 -4.74 -5.53
C LEU A 67 2.95 -6.13 -6.17
N SER A 68 4.12 -6.77 -6.34
CA SER A 68 4.16 -8.16 -6.70
C SER A 68 3.45 -8.99 -5.61
N LYS A 69 2.99 -10.18 -5.96
CA LYS A 69 2.38 -11.09 -4.98
C LYS A 69 3.32 -11.37 -3.82
N SER A 70 4.61 -11.58 -4.10
CA SER A 70 5.62 -11.86 -3.07
C SER A 70 5.76 -10.67 -2.12
N ALA A 71 5.88 -9.46 -2.65
CA ALA A 71 6.01 -8.25 -1.85
C ALA A 71 4.74 -8.00 -1.03
N ASN A 72 3.57 -8.10 -1.66
CA ASN A 72 2.29 -7.86 -1.00
C ASN A 72 2.04 -8.84 0.15
N THR A 73 2.32 -10.12 -0.07
CA THR A 73 2.17 -11.16 0.95
C THR A 73 3.12 -10.93 2.12
N SER A 74 4.35 -10.51 1.84
CA SER A 74 5.35 -10.22 2.87
C SER A 74 4.98 -8.99 3.70
N LYS A 75 4.52 -7.94 3.03
CA LYS A 75 4.17 -6.68 3.69
C LYS A 75 2.94 -6.80 4.59
N GLN A 76 1.91 -7.51 4.14
CA GLN A 76 0.64 -7.60 4.88
C GLN A 76 0.11 -6.19 5.24
N SER A 77 -0.29 -5.97 6.49
CA SER A 77 -0.81 -4.68 6.95
C SER A 77 0.27 -3.76 7.53
N LYS A 78 1.54 -4.14 7.43
CA LYS A 78 2.64 -3.31 7.96
C LYS A 78 2.74 -1.99 7.21
N SER A 79 3.17 -0.94 7.92
CA SER A 79 3.57 0.31 7.26
C SER A 79 4.90 0.09 6.52
N TYR A 80 5.20 0.99 5.59
CA TYR A 80 6.49 0.93 4.89
C TYR A 80 7.68 1.21 5.82
N GLU A 81 7.46 1.87 6.95
CA GLU A 81 8.50 2.04 7.96
C GLU A 81 8.84 0.72 8.65
N LYS A 82 7.85 -0.15 8.86
CA LYS A 82 8.00 -1.41 9.58
C LYS A 82 8.34 -2.58 8.66
N TRP A 83 7.97 -2.52 7.40
CA TRP A 83 8.28 -3.56 6.44
C TRP A 83 9.67 -3.35 5.86
N THR A 84 10.67 -4.01 6.45
CA THR A 84 12.08 -3.80 6.12
C THR A 84 12.69 -4.95 5.34
N HIS A 85 12.15 -6.17 5.51
CA HIS A 85 12.75 -7.38 4.92
C HIS A 85 11.68 -8.36 4.45
N TYR A 86 12.02 -9.04 3.36
CA TYR A 86 11.30 -10.18 2.83
C TYR A 86 11.97 -11.44 3.35
N LYS A 87 11.19 -12.40 3.87
CA LYS A 87 11.69 -13.66 4.44
C LYS A 87 12.82 -13.45 5.47
N LYS A 88 12.59 -12.53 6.39
CA LYS A 88 13.55 -12.18 7.43
C LYS A 88 13.98 -13.42 8.24
N GLY A 89 15.29 -13.55 8.44
CA GLY A 89 15.85 -14.64 9.23
C GLY A 89 16.04 -15.95 8.45
N THR A 90 15.78 -15.95 7.14
CA THR A 90 15.99 -17.11 6.28
C THR A 90 17.12 -16.88 5.30
N PRO A 91 17.67 -17.96 4.64
CA PRO A 91 18.68 -17.77 3.60
C PRO A 91 18.19 -16.96 2.41
N ASP A 92 16.89 -16.84 2.21
CA ASP A 92 16.29 -16.08 1.10
C ASP A 92 15.91 -14.64 1.50
N GLU A 93 16.39 -14.17 2.65
CA GLU A 93 16.11 -12.82 3.14
C GLU A 93 16.57 -11.76 2.15
N ILE A 94 15.67 -10.80 1.87
CA ILE A 94 15.97 -9.65 1.01
C ILE A 94 15.56 -8.39 1.75
N GLU A 95 16.47 -7.41 1.83
CA GLU A 95 16.12 -6.09 2.34
C GLU A 95 15.24 -5.40 1.31
N VAL A 96 14.10 -4.86 1.74
CA VAL A 96 13.23 -4.08 0.87
C VAL A 96 14.03 -2.88 0.34
N SER A 97 13.91 -2.60 -0.96
CA SER A 97 14.65 -1.50 -1.59
C SER A 97 14.55 -0.23 -0.75
N PRO A 98 15.68 0.30 -0.25
CA PRO A 98 15.67 1.53 0.56
C PRO A 98 15.07 2.72 -0.17
N ASP A 99 15.35 2.86 -1.46
CA ASP A 99 14.81 3.96 -2.28
C ASP A 99 13.30 3.84 -2.44
N PHE A 100 12.82 2.64 -2.75
CA PHE A 100 11.38 2.37 -2.85
C PHE A 100 10.70 2.64 -1.51
N ARG A 101 11.27 2.12 -0.43
CA ARG A 101 10.75 2.28 0.93
C ARG A 101 10.67 3.75 1.34
N SER A 102 11.72 4.51 1.10
CA SER A 102 11.77 5.94 1.42
C SER A 102 10.67 6.71 0.68
N LYS A 103 10.50 6.44 -0.60
CA LYS A 103 9.45 7.04 -1.43
C LYS A 103 8.06 6.72 -0.88
N MET A 104 7.84 5.47 -0.49
CA MET A 104 6.54 5.04 0.01
C MET A 104 6.26 5.55 1.42
N ILE A 105 7.27 5.69 2.27
CA ILE A 105 7.12 6.30 3.60
C ILE A 105 6.67 7.76 3.45
N THR A 106 7.27 8.50 2.54
CA THR A 106 6.87 9.89 2.26
C THR A 106 5.41 9.93 1.80
N ARG A 107 5.03 9.03 0.90
CA ARG A 107 3.66 8.96 0.39
C ARG A 107 2.66 8.56 1.48
N GLU A 108 3.03 7.62 2.35
CA GLU A 108 2.20 7.24 3.51
C GLU A 108 1.85 8.46 4.36
N LYS A 109 2.84 9.27 4.68
CA LYS A 109 2.65 10.46 5.52
C LYS A 109 1.74 11.49 4.86
N GLN A 110 1.90 11.68 3.55
CA GLN A 110 1.00 12.55 2.78
C GLN A 110 -0.43 12.02 2.81
N LEU A 111 -0.60 10.72 2.60
CA LEU A 111 -1.92 10.08 2.58
C LEU A 111 -2.58 10.08 3.94
N GLU A 112 -1.82 9.93 5.03
CA GLU A 112 -2.38 10.04 6.38
C GLU A 112 -3.05 11.39 6.57
N ARG A 113 -2.42 12.46 6.10
CA ARG A 113 -2.99 13.82 6.17
C ARG A 113 -4.20 13.98 5.25
N ILE A 114 -4.12 13.45 4.02
CA ILE A 114 -5.23 13.52 3.05
C ILE A 114 -6.45 12.78 3.60
N LEU A 115 -6.24 11.57 4.12
CA LEU A 115 -7.34 10.75 4.66
C LEU A 115 -7.92 11.37 5.93
N GLN A 116 -7.10 11.92 6.82
CA GLN A 116 -7.58 12.60 8.03
C GLN A 116 -8.43 13.81 7.67
N LYS A 117 -8.01 14.59 6.65
CA LYS A 117 -8.81 15.70 6.17
C LYS A 117 -10.13 15.25 5.57
N GLN A 118 -10.13 14.14 4.84
CA GLN A 118 -11.35 13.56 4.27
C GLN A 118 -12.32 13.17 5.39
N ILE A 119 -11.84 12.58 6.49
CA ILE A 119 -12.64 12.23 7.66
C ILE A 119 -13.27 13.51 8.26
N GLU A 120 -12.46 14.54 8.43
CA GLU A 120 -12.93 15.81 8.98
C GLU A 120 -14.00 16.45 8.10
N ASP A 121 -13.81 16.44 6.79
CA ASP A 121 -14.77 16.97 5.82
C ASP A 121 -16.09 16.17 5.86
N PHE A 122 -16.02 14.85 5.94
CA PHE A 122 -17.21 14.00 6.09
C PHE A 122 -17.98 14.33 7.37
N ASN A 123 -17.27 14.55 8.47
CA ASN A 123 -17.90 14.86 9.76
C ASN A 123 -18.55 16.24 9.83
N LYS A 124 -18.27 17.10 8.85
CA LYS A 124 -18.90 18.42 8.74
C LYS A 124 -20.21 18.39 7.95
N GLU A 125 -20.49 17.29 7.25
CA GLU A 125 -21.70 17.14 6.44
C GLU A 125 -22.94 16.93 7.29
#